data_2199b86322a5f52fd8b2e702af0055c2
#
_entry.id   2199b86322a5f52fd8b2e702af0055c2
#
_cell.length_a   1.000
_cell.length_b   1.000
_cell.length_c   1.000
_cell.angle_alpha   90.00
_cell.angle_beta   90.00
_cell.angle_gamma   90.00
#
_symmetry.space_group_name_H-M   'P 1'
#
loop_
_entity.id
_entity.type
_entity.pdbx_description
1 polymer ?
#
loop_
_entity_poly.entity_id
_entity_poly.type
_entity_poly.pdbx_seq_one_letter_code
_entity_poly.pdbx_strand_id
1 'polypeptide(L)'
;MIESYLWFNEENIKVGFIEKDRKFVKETTVALKEAIKLFSEYFLLEKSFPPIRAILVPNRKEYDHLVKELLKVDIERPSNPNRIAQPQRTDLVLLAPSAYSTDSIYEYSVKEYKRLIFHETIHILEEYLSPNIEASPRWWGEGLAVYLSEQWKYEDDFRVPVLEGIRSNSIPEIEEIQKDVRLCYQYGWTIVKYIESTYGRKMILNIVKNCADGDVFDIIGETIGNFEGEWQKYLQNEKEIFNFA
;
A
#
# COMPACT_ATOMS: atom_id res chain seq x y z
N MET A 1 7.79 -22.38 15.52
CA MET A 1 7.50 -22.15 14.09
C MET A 1 8.37 -21.03 13.50
N ILE A 2 8.43 -19.82 14.07
CA ILE A 2 9.41 -18.79 13.67
C ILE A 2 10.86 -19.24 13.94
N GLU A 3 11.07 -20.13 14.87
CA GLU A 3 12.37 -20.74 15.23
C GLU A 3 13.01 -21.54 14.08
N SER A 4 12.21 -21.99 13.11
CA SER A 4 12.71 -22.71 11.93
C SER A 4 13.17 -21.81 10.77
N TYR A 5 12.93 -20.49 10.87
CA TYR A 5 13.37 -19.54 9.87
C TYR A 5 14.84 -19.18 10.03
N LEU A 6 15.54 -19.09 8.91
CA LEU A 6 16.81 -18.43 8.81
C LEU A 6 16.59 -16.92 8.80
N TRP A 7 17.55 -16.15 9.31
CA TRP A 7 17.42 -14.71 9.40
C TRP A 7 18.59 -14.01 8.74
N PHE A 8 18.27 -13.08 7.86
CA PHE A 8 19.20 -12.11 7.31
C PHE A 8 18.94 -10.75 7.99
N ASN A 9 20.01 -10.09 8.44
CA ASN A 9 19.91 -8.80 9.12
C ASN A 9 20.82 -7.81 8.40
N GLU A 10 20.27 -6.65 8.06
CA GLU A 10 21.00 -5.55 7.46
C GLU A 10 20.43 -4.22 7.96
N GLU A 11 21.25 -3.45 8.70
CA GLU A 11 20.83 -2.19 9.32
C GLU A 11 19.55 -2.35 10.18
N ASN A 12 18.47 -1.64 9.82
CA ASN A 12 17.16 -1.72 10.48
C ASN A 12 16.18 -2.71 9.81
N ILE A 13 16.66 -3.57 8.91
CA ILE A 13 15.86 -4.57 8.20
C ILE A 13 16.25 -5.98 8.66
N LYS A 14 15.24 -6.79 8.96
CA LYS A 14 15.38 -8.20 9.29
C LYS A 14 14.47 -9.02 8.40
N VAL A 15 15.05 -9.96 7.62
CA VAL A 15 14.29 -10.83 6.71
C VAL A 15 14.37 -12.27 7.19
N GLY A 16 13.22 -12.86 7.53
CA GLY A 16 13.06 -14.27 7.84
C GLY A 16 12.70 -15.07 6.59
N PHE A 17 13.30 -16.24 6.40
CA PHE A 17 13.08 -17.08 5.22
C PHE A 17 13.42 -18.54 5.49
N ILE A 18 12.95 -19.45 4.63
CA ILE A 18 13.44 -20.83 4.60
C ILE A 18 14.44 -21.01 3.44
N GLU A 19 15.26 -22.04 3.46
CA GLU A 19 16.38 -22.21 2.53
C GLU A 19 15.99 -22.11 1.06
N LYS A 20 14.85 -22.68 0.65
CA LYS A 20 14.37 -22.60 -0.76
C LYS A 20 14.12 -21.17 -1.25
N ASP A 21 13.85 -20.23 -0.33
CA ASP A 21 13.50 -18.84 -0.62
C ASP A 21 14.70 -17.88 -0.45
N ARG A 22 15.89 -18.39 -0.11
CA ARG A 22 17.11 -17.61 0.06
C ARG A 22 17.41 -16.64 -1.09
N LYS A 23 17.11 -17.05 -2.33
CA LYS A 23 17.34 -16.22 -3.51
C LYS A 23 16.55 -14.90 -3.52
N PHE A 24 15.40 -14.82 -2.83
CA PHE A 24 14.57 -13.63 -2.77
C PHE A 24 14.94 -12.67 -1.63
N VAL A 25 15.79 -13.10 -0.68
CA VAL A 25 16.16 -12.30 0.50
C VAL A 25 16.84 -10.99 0.11
N LYS A 26 17.81 -11.07 -0.82
CA LYS A 26 18.52 -9.87 -1.28
C LYS A 26 17.59 -8.89 -1.97
N GLU A 27 16.70 -9.38 -2.81
CA GLU A 27 15.74 -8.57 -3.53
C GLU A 27 14.75 -7.88 -2.57
N THR A 28 14.20 -8.64 -1.61
CA THR A 28 13.34 -8.09 -0.55
C THR A 28 14.04 -7.00 0.25
N THR A 29 15.29 -7.26 0.67
CA THR A 29 16.09 -6.30 1.44
C THR A 29 16.36 -5.02 0.65
N VAL A 30 16.74 -5.14 -0.63
CA VAL A 30 16.99 -3.99 -1.50
C VAL A 30 15.72 -3.17 -1.69
N ALA A 31 14.59 -3.82 -1.97
CA ALA A 31 13.31 -3.14 -2.14
C ALA A 31 12.88 -2.38 -0.87
N LEU A 32 13.03 -3.00 0.32
CA LEU A 32 12.76 -2.34 1.60
C LEU A 32 13.69 -1.14 1.84
N LYS A 33 14.99 -1.25 1.56
CA LYS A 33 15.93 -0.12 1.70
C LYS A 33 15.57 1.05 0.80
N GLU A 34 15.22 0.78 -0.45
CA GLU A 34 14.83 1.80 -1.40
C GLU A 34 13.50 2.46 -0.99
N ALA A 35 12.51 1.68 -0.53
CA ALA A 35 11.25 2.20 -0.01
C ALA A 35 11.47 3.09 1.22
N ILE A 36 12.24 2.62 2.21
CA ILE A 36 12.59 3.38 3.41
C ILE A 36 13.25 4.71 3.05
N LYS A 37 14.23 4.69 2.12
CA LYS A 37 14.91 5.91 1.68
C LYS A 37 13.91 6.87 1.02
N LEU A 38 13.15 6.40 0.03
CA LEU A 38 12.20 7.21 -0.72
C LEU A 38 11.17 7.86 0.20
N PHE A 39 10.58 7.09 1.12
CA PHE A 39 9.52 7.60 1.99
C PHE A 39 10.06 8.46 3.12
N SER A 40 11.25 8.19 3.63
CA SER A 40 11.92 9.09 4.58
C SER A 40 12.16 10.48 3.96
N GLU A 41 12.57 10.53 2.70
CA GLU A 41 12.74 11.79 1.95
C GLU A 41 11.39 12.43 1.61
N TYR A 42 10.40 11.62 1.19
CA TYR A 42 9.06 12.11 0.85
C TYR A 42 8.37 12.73 2.05
N PHE A 43 8.38 12.09 3.20
CA PHE A 43 7.70 12.57 4.42
C PHE A 43 8.59 13.45 5.30
N LEU A 44 9.81 13.78 4.87
CA LEU A 44 10.77 14.60 5.61
C LEU A 44 10.94 14.12 7.05
N LEU A 45 11.14 12.81 7.24
CA LEU A 45 11.24 12.22 8.56
C LEU A 45 12.46 12.76 9.31
N GLU A 46 12.23 13.38 10.47
CA GLU A 46 13.30 13.86 11.36
C GLU A 46 13.99 12.71 12.12
N LYS A 47 13.29 11.61 12.29
CA LYS A 47 13.77 10.40 12.95
C LYS A 47 14.01 9.29 11.94
N SER A 48 14.86 8.34 12.30
CA SER A 48 15.06 7.15 11.48
C SER A 48 13.76 6.39 11.29
N PHE A 49 13.58 5.83 10.10
CA PHE A 49 12.47 4.92 9.81
C PHE A 49 12.44 3.77 10.83
N PRO A 50 11.26 3.29 11.27
CA PRO A 50 11.17 2.18 12.20
C PRO A 50 11.85 0.92 11.65
N PRO A 51 12.42 0.03 12.51
CA PRO A 51 12.97 -1.22 12.03
C PRO A 51 11.87 -2.09 11.43
N ILE A 52 12.14 -2.72 10.28
CA ILE A 52 11.19 -3.62 9.62
C ILE A 52 11.63 -5.07 9.77
N ARG A 53 10.69 -5.94 10.19
CA ARG A 53 10.85 -7.38 10.16
C ARG A 53 9.94 -7.99 9.09
N ALA A 54 10.51 -8.38 7.96
CA ALA A 54 9.82 -9.08 6.89
C ALA A 54 9.99 -10.61 7.03
N ILE A 55 8.96 -11.39 6.71
CA ILE A 55 9.00 -12.86 6.75
C ILE A 55 8.47 -13.39 5.42
N LEU A 56 9.35 -14.08 4.68
CA LEU A 56 8.99 -14.79 3.45
C LEU A 56 8.43 -16.16 3.79
N VAL A 57 7.13 -16.35 3.64
CA VAL A 57 6.46 -17.61 3.98
C VAL A 57 6.28 -18.51 2.76
N PRO A 58 6.55 -19.82 2.91
CA PRO A 58 6.68 -20.74 1.78
C PRO A 58 5.35 -21.21 1.15
N ASN A 59 4.22 -20.94 1.78
CA ASN A 59 2.90 -21.39 1.32
C ASN A 59 1.76 -20.65 2.02
N ARG A 60 0.54 -20.75 1.47
CA ARG A 60 -0.69 -20.11 1.98
C ARG A 60 -1.03 -20.49 3.42
N LYS A 61 -0.90 -21.75 3.76
CA LYS A 61 -1.24 -22.23 5.11
C LYS A 61 -0.38 -21.56 6.19
N GLU A 62 0.90 -21.41 5.93
CA GLU A 62 1.83 -20.76 6.85
C GLU A 62 1.68 -19.23 6.84
N TYR A 63 1.36 -18.65 5.68
CA TYR A 63 0.99 -17.26 5.56
C TYR A 63 -0.20 -16.92 6.48
N ASP A 64 -1.31 -17.64 6.33
CA ASP A 64 -2.53 -17.44 7.13
C ASP A 64 -2.26 -17.64 8.62
N HIS A 65 -1.40 -18.62 8.95
CA HIS A 65 -1.03 -18.87 10.33
C HIS A 65 -0.24 -17.69 10.92
N LEU A 66 0.79 -17.18 10.23
CA LEU A 66 1.58 -16.06 10.72
C LEU A 66 0.80 -14.75 10.75
N VAL A 67 -0.05 -14.47 9.78
CA VAL A 67 -0.94 -13.31 9.79
C VAL A 67 -1.81 -13.33 11.05
N LYS A 68 -2.41 -14.47 11.37
CA LYS A 68 -3.27 -14.58 12.57
C LYS A 68 -2.46 -14.59 13.86
N GLU A 69 -1.45 -15.44 13.98
CA GLU A 69 -0.78 -15.69 15.27
C GLU A 69 0.32 -14.69 15.61
N LEU A 70 1.02 -14.17 14.59
CA LEU A 70 2.07 -13.19 14.78
C LEU A 70 1.54 -11.77 14.69
N LEU A 71 0.83 -11.45 13.62
CA LEU A 71 0.32 -10.09 13.39
C LEU A 71 -0.98 -9.81 14.17
N LYS A 72 -1.70 -10.86 14.64
CA LYS A 72 -3.00 -10.76 15.30
C LYS A 72 -4.11 -10.18 14.41
N VAL A 73 -3.94 -10.28 13.11
CA VAL A 73 -4.96 -9.89 12.13
C VAL A 73 -5.92 -11.06 11.90
N ASP A 74 -7.22 -10.80 12.07
CA ASP A 74 -8.24 -11.80 11.80
C ASP A 74 -8.53 -11.89 10.30
N ILE A 75 -8.34 -13.09 9.73
CA ILE A 75 -8.56 -13.37 8.32
C ILE A 75 -9.29 -14.70 8.13
N GLU A 76 -10.10 -14.80 7.08
CA GLU A 76 -10.66 -16.07 6.64
C GLU A 76 -9.55 -17.08 6.30
N ARG A 77 -9.83 -18.36 6.47
CA ARG A 77 -8.87 -19.45 6.18
C ARG A 77 -9.50 -20.54 5.33
N PRO A 78 -8.93 -20.85 4.16
CA PRO A 78 -7.78 -20.21 3.54
C PRO A 78 -8.11 -18.76 3.14
N SER A 79 -7.11 -17.86 3.28
CA SER A 79 -7.29 -16.48 2.83
C SER A 79 -7.39 -16.41 1.30
N ASN A 80 -7.97 -15.31 0.82
CA ASN A 80 -8.12 -15.10 -0.62
C ASN A 80 -6.73 -15.16 -1.31
N PRO A 81 -6.61 -15.89 -2.44
CA PRO A 81 -5.35 -16.01 -3.17
C PRO A 81 -4.73 -14.69 -3.66
N ASN A 82 -5.51 -13.60 -3.71
CA ASN A 82 -4.98 -12.27 -4.03
C ASN A 82 -4.25 -11.61 -2.85
N ARG A 83 -4.41 -12.10 -1.62
CA ARG A 83 -3.71 -11.60 -0.44
C ARG A 83 -2.32 -12.24 -0.35
N ILE A 84 -1.28 -11.53 -0.72
CA ILE A 84 0.10 -12.03 -0.73
C ILE A 84 1.04 -11.29 0.22
N ALA A 85 0.57 -10.21 0.83
CA ALA A 85 1.29 -9.43 1.82
C ALA A 85 0.35 -8.97 2.92
N GLN A 86 0.88 -8.78 4.13
CA GLN A 86 0.18 -8.21 5.26
C GLN A 86 1.18 -7.51 6.19
N PRO A 87 1.11 -6.18 6.28
CA PRO A 87 1.84 -5.42 7.28
C PRO A 87 1.04 -5.33 8.58
N GLN A 88 1.74 -5.15 9.69
CA GLN A 88 1.18 -4.75 10.98
C GLN A 88 2.29 -4.15 11.83
N ARG A 89 2.18 -2.91 12.25
CA ARG A 89 3.24 -2.18 12.94
C ARG A 89 4.54 -2.18 12.11
N THR A 90 5.56 -2.89 12.58
CA THR A 90 6.86 -3.03 11.89
C THR A 90 7.09 -4.41 11.32
N ASP A 91 6.09 -5.27 11.38
CA ASP A 91 6.13 -6.62 10.85
C ASP A 91 5.45 -6.68 9.48
N LEU A 92 6.05 -7.42 8.56
CA LEU A 92 5.54 -7.65 7.21
C LEU A 92 5.60 -9.15 6.90
N VAL A 93 4.46 -9.80 6.78
CA VAL A 93 4.37 -11.18 6.31
C VAL A 93 4.12 -11.17 4.80
N LEU A 94 5.02 -11.80 4.04
CA LEU A 94 4.98 -11.90 2.58
C LEU A 94 4.87 -13.36 2.17
N LEU A 95 3.91 -13.70 1.32
CA LEU A 95 3.96 -14.96 0.61
C LEU A 95 5.22 -14.95 -0.27
N ALA A 96 6.10 -15.96 -0.11
CA ALA A 96 7.34 -16.01 -0.87
C ALA A 96 7.07 -16.14 -2.38
N PRO A 97 7.80 -15.45 -3.25
CA PRO A 97 7.60 -15.55 -4.70
C PRO A 97 7.65 -16.99 -5.24
N SER A 98 8.35 -17.90 -4.55
CA SER A 98 8.36 -19.34 -4.92
C SER A 98 7.00 -20.02 -4.78
N ALA A 99 6.07 -19.43 -4.05
CA ALA A 99 4.73 -19.97 -3.82
C ALA A 99 3.66 -19.31 -4.70
N TYR A 100 3.98 -18.28 -5.48
CA TYR A 100 2.97 -17.55 -6.26
C TYR A 100 2.19 -18.44 -7.20
N SER A 101 2.87 -19.31 -7.94
CA SER A 101 2.24 -20.19 -8.92
C SER A 101 1.24 -21.21 -8.35
N THR A 102 1.32 -21.49 -7.04
CA THR A 102 0.47 -22.49 -6.36
C THR A 102 -0.51 -21.88 -5.39
N ASP A 103 -0.15 -20.74 -4.79
CA ASP A 103 -0.83 -20.16 -3.63
C ASP A 103 -1.32 -18.72 -3.84
N SER A 104 -1.17 -18.18 -5.06
CA SER A 104 -1.70 -16.86 -5.41
C SER A 104 -2.31 -16.83 -6.82
N ILE A 105 -2.96 -15.71 -7.16
CA ILE A 105 -3.42 -15.43 -8.52
C ILE A 105 -2.36 -14.72 -9.37
N TYR A 106 -1.24 -14.32 -8.75
CA TYR A 106 -0.20 -13.50 -9.38
C TYR A 106 0.92 -14.36 -9.94
N GLU A 107 1.50 -13.89 -11.03
CA GLU A 107 2.81 -14.34 -11.49
C GLU A 107 3.91 -13.49 -10.88
N TYR A 108 5.06 -14.10 -10.60
CA TYR A 108 6.18 -13.36 -10.06
C TYR A 108 6.84 -12.49 -11.11
N SER A 109 6.96 -11.21 -10.79
CA SER A 109 7.73 -10.22 -11.53
C SER A 109 8.57 -9.40 -10.53
N VAL A 110 9.85 -9.22 -10.81
CA VAL A 110 10.77 -8.43 -9.97
C VAL A 110 10.23 -7.02 -9.75
N LYS A 111 9.68 -6.41 -10.79
CA LYS A 111 9.16 -5.03 -10.74
C LYS A 111 7.89 -4.94 -9.90
N GLU A 112 6.94 -5.85 -10.08
CA GLU A 112 5.69 -5.87 -9.32
C GLU A 112 5.94 -6.24 -7.86
N TYR A 113 6.82 -7.21 -7.61
CA TYR A 113 7.22 -7.56 -6.26
C TYR A 113 7.87 -6.38 -5.52
N LYS A 114 8.70 -5.60 -6.21
CA LYS A 114 9.27 -4.37 -5.64
C LYS A 114 8.17 -3.35 -5.32
N ARG A 115 7.20 -3.12 -6.22
CA ARG A 115 6.08 -2.20 -5.98
C ARG A 115 5.18 -2.67 -4.83
N LEU A 116 4.93 -3.97 -4.73
CA LEU A 116 4.25 -4.56 -3.57
C LEU A 116 4.96 -4.21 -2.26
N ILE A 117 6.27 -4.41 -2.19
CA ILE A 117 7.05 -4.07 -0.98
C ILE A 117 6.97 -2.58 -0.67
N PHE A 118 6.99 -1.72 -1.68
CA PHE A 118 6.80 -0.28 -1.49
C PHE A 118 5.40 0.02 -0.93
N HIS A 119 4.36 -0.56 -1.51
CA HIS A 119 2.97 -0.44 -1.04
C HIS A 119 2.85 -0.80 0.45
N GLU A 120 3.34 -1.97 0.85
CA GLU A 120 3.27 -2.42 2.24
C GLU A 120 4.13 -1.58 3.19
N THR A 121 5.24 -1.02 2.69
CA THR A 121 6.09 -0.13 3.49
C THR A 121 5.40 1.20 3.79
N ILE A 122 4.50 1.67 2.92
CA ILE A 122 3.67 2.85 3.21
C ILE A 122 2.75 2.58 4.40
N HIS A 123 2.06 1.45 4.44
CA HIS A 123 1.19 1.11 5.57
C HIS A 123 1.96 1.03 6.90
N ILE A 124 3.18 0.46 6.88
CA ILE A 124 4.06 0.48 8.06
C ILE A 124 4.37 1.90 8.50
N LEU A 125 4.65 2.80 7.55
CA LEU A 125 4.95 4.19 7.85
C LEU A 125 3.73 4.94 8.37
N GLU A 126 2.56 4.75 7.77
CA GLU A 126 1.31 5.35 8.23
C GLU A 126 1.02 4.97 9.68
N GLU A 127 1.10 3.69 10.02
CA GLU A 127 0.89 3.19 11.38
C GLU A 127 1.96 3.74 12.36
N TYR A 128 3.19 3.93 11.91
CA TYR A 128 4.26 4.54 12.71
C TYR A 128 4.02 6.02 12.98
N LEU A 129 3.52 6.76 12.01
CA LEU A 129 3.24 8.20 12.13
C LEU A 129 1.91 8.47 12.85
N SER A 130 0.94 7.58 12.72
CA SER A 130 -0.39 7.65 13.33
C SER A 130 -0.79 6.28 13.89
N PRO A 131 -0.54 6.01 15.18
CA PRO A 131 -0.79 4.68 15.77
C PRO A 131 -2.26 4.21 15.74
N ASN A 132 -3.21 5.11 15.49
CA ASN A 132 -4.65 4.80 15.37
C ASN A 132 -5.12 4.77 13.92
N ILE A 133 -4.23 4.58 12.97
CA ILE A 133 -4.50 4.67 11.52
C ILE A 133 -5.65 3.77 11.04
N GLU A 134 -5.99 2.72 11.76
CA GLU A 134 -7.14 1.84 11.46
C GLU A 134 -8.48 2.60 11.43
N ALA A 135 -8.56 3.76 12.07
CA ALA A 135 -9.73 4.63 12.03
C ALA A 135 -9.80 5.52 10.77
N SER A 136 -8.72 5.59 10.00
CA SER A 136 -8.69 6.38 8.76
C SER A 136 -9.56 5.74 7.65
N PRO A 137 -10.05 6.53 6.69
CA PRO A 137 -10.78 6.00 5.55
C PRO A 137 -9.91 5.02 4.74
N ARG A 138 -10.48 3.86 4.38
CA ARG A 138 -9.73 2.84 3.62
C ARG A 138 -9.21 3.38 2.29
N TRP A 139 -10.01 4.18 1.58
CA TRP A 139 -9.58 4.77 0.31
C TRP A 139 -8.34 5.65 0.46
N TRP A 140 -8.13 6.25 1.65
CA TRP A 140 -6.93 7.03 1.94
C TRP A 140 -5.69 6.14 2.03
N GLY A 141 -5.71 5.13 2.92
CA GLY A 141 -4.55 4.25 3.12
C GLY A 141 -4.16 3.49 1.85
N GLU A 142 -5.13 2.80 1.22
CA GLU A 142 -4.88 2.08 -0.03
C GLU A 142 -4.51 3.02 -1.18
N GLY A 143 -5.19 4.15 -1.27
CA GLY A 143 -4.89 5.17 -2.28
C GLY A 143 -3.49 5.74 -2.15
N LEU A 144 -3.04 6.05 -0.92
CA LEU A 144 -1.68 6.54 -0.66
C LEU A 144 -0.63 5.48 -1.01
N ALA A 145 -0.89 4.22 -0.64
CA ALA A 145 0.00 3.11 -0.94
C ALA A 145 0.14 2.86 -2.46
N VAL A 146 -0.98 2.82 -3.20
CA VAL A 146 -0.99 2.69 -4.68
C VAL A 146 -0.31 3.89 -5.34
N TYR A 147 -0.54 5.11 -4.82
CA TYR A 147 0.03 6.34 -5.37
C TYR A 147 1.55 6.37 -5.23
N LEU A 148 2.06 6.18 -4.00
CA LEU A 148 3.49 6.31 -3.71
C LEU A 148 4.33 5.11 -4.14
N SER A 149 3.74 3.91 -4.26
CA SER A 149 4.41 2.74 -4.85
C SER A 149 4.48 2.81 -6.38
N GLU A 150 3.81 3.77 -7.00
CA GLU A 150 3.66 3.93 -8.44
C GLU A 150 2.92 2.77 -9.15
N GLN A 151 2.19 1.91 -8.40
CA GLN A 151 1.41 0.83 -9.00
C GLN A 151 0.45 1.36 -10.07
N TRP A 152 -0.22 2.49 -9.83
CA TRP A 152 -1.13 3.14 -10.76
C TRP A 152 -0.50 3.49 -12.13
N LYS A 153 0.83 3.63 -12.21
CA LYS A 153 1.53 3.92 -13.48
C LYS A 153 1.70 2.68 -14.35
N TYR A 154 1.86 1.52 -13.73
CA TYR A 154 2.35 0.33 -14.41
C TYR A 154 1.39 -0.86 -14.37
N GLU A 155 0.42 -0.86 -13.46
CA GLU A 155 -0.52 -1.95 -13.26
C GLU A 155 -1.92 -1.56 -13.75
N ASP A 156 -2.43 -2.31 -14.74
CA ASP A 156 -3.69 -1.98 -15.41
C ASP A 156 -4.90 -2.05 -14.48
N ASP A 157 -4.85 -2.90 -13.46
CA ASP A 157 -5.92 -3.05 -12.46
C ASP A 157 -6.25 -1.75 -11.72
N PHE A 158 -5.28 -0.84 -11.58
CA PHE A 158 -5.47 0.47 -10.92
C PHE A 158 -5.77 1.58 -11.93
N ARG A 159 -5.28 1.47 -13.16
CA ARG A 159 -5.35 2.53 -14.15
C ARG A 159 -6.56 2.43 -15.07
N VAL A 160 -6.82 1.23 -15.59
CA VAL A 160 -7.86 1.02 -16.62
C VAL A 160 -9.25 1.39 -16.11
N PRO A 161 -9.68 1.00 -14.90
CA PRO A 161 -11.01 1.38 -14.38
C PRO A 161 -11.23 2.89 -14.31
N VAL A 162 -10.20 3.67 -13.94
CA VAL A 162 -10.27 5.14 -13.89
C VAL A 162 -10.44 5.71 -15.30
N LEU A 163 -9.66 5.22 -16.27
CA LEU A 163 -9.79 5.64 -17.68
C LEU A 163 -11.17 5.35 -18.24
N GLU A 164 -11.72 4.18 -17.93
CA GLU A 164 -13.07 3.79 -18.36
C GLU A 164 -14.14 4.66 -17.69
N GLY A 165 -14.02 4.91 -16.38
CA GLY A 165 -14.93 5.82 -15.66
C GLY A 165 -14.94 7.24 -16.23
N ILE A 166 -13.76 7.79 -16.57
CA ILE A 166 -13.64 9.10 -17.20
C ILE A 166 -14.30 9.10 -18.59
N ARG A 167 -14.03 8.11 -19.43
CA ARG A 167 -14.56 8.00 -20.79
C ARG A 167 -16.06 7.82 -20.85
N SER A 168 -16.61 7.08 -19.89
CA SER A 168 -18.06 6.81 -19.78
C SER A 168 -18.81 7.86 -18.95
N ASN A 169 -18.09 8.86 -18.40
CA ASN A 169 -18.62 9.83 -17.46
C ASN A 169 -19.32 9.18 -16.25
N SER A 170 -18.71 8.08 -15.73
CA SER A 170 -19.20 7.30 -14.59
C SER A 170 -18.11 7.16 -13.53
N ILE A 171 -17.57 8.28 -13.05
CA ILE A 171 -16.64 8.32 -11.93
C ILE A 171 -17.45 8.08 -10.65
N PRO A 172 -17.08 7.09 -9.80
CA PRO A 172 -17.83 6.81 -8.59
C PRO A 172 -17.73 7.97 -7.59
N GLU A 173 -18.76 8.12 -6.75
CA GLU A 173 -18.73 9.05 -5.62
C GLU A 173 -17.76 8.57 -4.53
N ILE A 174 -17.21 9.50 -3.74
CA ILE A 174 -16.26 9.15 -2.66
C ILE A 174 -16.91 8.20 -1.64
N GLU A 175 -18.21 8.38 -1.39
CA GLU A 175 -18.97 7.49 -0.50
C GLU A 175 -19.08 6.05 -1.05
N GLU A 176 -19.19 5.89 -2.37
CA GLU A 176 -19.16 4.58 -3.04
C GLU A 176 -17.77 3.94 -2.97
N ILE A 177 -16.73 4.75 -3.21
CA ILE A 177 -15.33 4.33 -3.09
C ILE A 177 -15.07 3.80 -1.68
N GLN A 178 -15.52 4.49 -0.64
CA GLN A 178 -15.31 4.09 0.75
C GLN A 178 -15.98 2.74 1.08
N LYS A 179 -17.09 2.41 0.45
CA LYS A 179 -17.85 1.17 0.70
C LYS A 179 -17.31 -0.05 -0.05
N ASP A 180 -16.63 0.13 -1.16
CA ASP A 180 -16.10 -0.95 -2.00
C ASP A 180 -14.57 -0.99 -1.95
N VAL A 181 -14.03 -2.07 -1.37
CA VAL A 181 -12.58 -2.29 -1.25
C VAL A 181 -11.87 -2.17 -2.60
N ARG A 182 -12.48 -2.70 -3.66
CA ARG A 182 -11.89 -2.63 -5.01
C ARG A 182 -11.80 -1.19 -5.50
N LEU A 183 -12.84 -0.40 -5.27
CA LEU A 183 -12.85 1.01 -5.64
C LEU A 183 -11.82 1.82 -4.83
N CYS A 184 -11.57 1.47 -3.55
CA CYS A 184 -10.49 2.08 -2.77
C CYS A 184 -9.13 1.97 -3.49
N TYR A 185 -8.79 0.80 -3.99
CA TYR A 185 -7.56 0.59 -4.76
C TYR A 185 -7.58 1.28 -6.12
N GLN A 186 -8.70 1.22 -6.83
CA GLN A 186 -8.82 1.73 -8.19
C GLN A 186 -8.86 3.26 -8.26
N TYR A 187 -9.56 3.92 -7.34
CA TYR A 187 -9.77 5.37 -7.36
C TYR A 187 -9.06 6.13 -6.24
N GLY A 188 -8.77 5.51 -5.09
CA GLY A 188 -8.16 6.19 -3.95
C GLY A 188 -6.88 6.94 -4.31
N TRP A 189 -6.00 6.37 -5.14
CA TRP A 189 -4.77 7.00 -5.59
C TRP A 189 -5.01 8.30 -6.39
N THR A 190 -6.13 8.39 -7.10
CA THR A 190 -6.48 9.62 -7.85
C THR A 190 -6.85 10.75 -6.93
N ILE A 191 -7.53 10.43 -5.81
CA ILE A 191 -7.88 11.39 -4.77
C ILE A 191 -6.60 11.90 -4.09
N VAL A 192 -5.69 10.98 -3.72
CA VAL A 192 -4.39 11.35 -3.14
C VAL A 192 -3.58 12.22 -4.09
N LYS A 193 -3.54 11.86 -5.38
CA LYS A 193 -2.86 12.65 -6.41
C LYS A 193 -3.45 14.04 -6.54
N TYR A 194 -4.78 14.18 -6.52
CA TYR A 194 -5.46 15.47 -6.54
C TYR A 194 -5.09 16.31 -5.30
N ILE A 195 -5.10 15.70 -4.11
CA ILE A 195 -4.71 16.37 -2.87
C ILE A 195 -3.27 16.89 -2.97
N GLU A 196 -2.33 16.07 -3.41
CA GLU A 196 -0.94 16.52 -3.55
C GLU A 196 -0.79 17.64 -4.59
N SER A 197 -1.48 17.52 -5.73
CA SER A 197 -1.41 18.53 -6.82
C SER A 197 -2.01 19.86 -6.41
N THR A 198 -3.05 19.87 -5.58
CA THR A 198 -3.81 21.09 -5.22
C THR A 198 -3.30 21.72 -3.93
N TYR A 199 -3.03 20.92 -2.91
CA TYR A 199 -2.68 21.39 -1.56
C TYR A 199 -1.21 21.15 -1.20
N GLY A 200 -0.49 20.40 -2.05
CA GLY A 200 0.93 20.11 -1.90
C GLY A 200 1.23 18.97 -0.92
N ARG A 201 2.48 18.49 -0.98
CA ARG A 201 2.97 17.34 -0.20
C ARG A 201 2.86 17.51 1.32
N LYS A 202 2.92 18.75 1.82
CA LYS A 202 2.74 19.02 3.25
C LYS A 202 1.34 18.65 3.74
N MET A 203 0.33 18.77 2.87
CA MET A 203 -1.02 18.34 3.20
C MET A 203 -1.11 16.82 3.33
N ILE A 204 -0.45 16.06 2.44
CA ILE A 204 -0.35 14.60 2.57
C ILE A 204 0.20 14.20 3.94
N LEU A 205 1.32 14.82 4.35
CA LEU A 205 1.91 14.56 5.67
C LEU A 205 0.97 14.95 6.82
N ASN A 206 0.24 16.06 6.69
CA ASN A 206 -0.73 16.50 7.68
C ASN A 206 -1.88 15.50 7.83
N ILE A 207 -2.40 14.99 6.71
CA ILE A 207 -3.47 13.98 6.72
C ILE A 207 -2.97 12.67 7.35
N VAL A 208 -1.79 12.15 6.95
CA VAL A 208 -1.23 10.92 7.55
C VAL A 208 -1.15 11.02 9.07
N LYS A 209 -0.77 12.18 9.61
CA LYS A 209 -0.61 12.37 11.06
C LYS A 209 -1.93 12.52 11.82
N ASN A 210 -2.99 12.94 11.17
CA ASN A 210 -4.20 13.40 11.86
C ASN A 210 -5.49 12.70 11.38
N CYS A 211 -5.50 11.94 10.28
CA CYS A 211 -6.73 11.35 9.74
C CYS A 211 -7.31 10.21 10.59
N ALA A 212 -6.57 9.69 11.56
CA ALA A 212 -7.09 8.74 12.54
C ALA A 212 -8.03 9.38 13.58
N ASP A 213 -7.83 10.67 13.83
CA ASP A 213 -8.58 11.43 14.84
C ASP A 213 -9.60 12.40 14.20
N GLY A 214 -9.61 12.54 12.87
CA GLY A 214 -10.46 13.47 12.15
C GLY A 214 -10.76 13.04 10.72
N ASP A 215 -11.81 13.65 10.14
CA ASP A 215 -12.13 13.47 8.74
C ASP A 215 -11.05 14.10 7.84
N VAL A 216 -10.69 13.42 6.76
CA VAL A 216 -9.70 13.92 5.77
C VAL A 216 -10.13 15.28 5.20
N PHE A 217 -11.42 15.47 4.96
CA PHE A 217 -11.96 16.71 4.38
C PHE A 217 -11.92 17.87 5.38
N ASP A 218 -12.13 17.62 6.68
CA ASP A 218 -11.97 18.61 7.74
C ASP A 218 -10.49 19.05 7.84
N ILE A 219 -9.54 18.12 7.70
CA ILE A 219 -8.11 18.42 7.72
C ILE A 219 -7.72 19.30 6.52
N ILE A 220 -8.32 19.05 5.35
CA ILE A 220 -8.12 19.86 4.15
C ILE A 220 -8.81 21.21 4.26
N GLY A 221 -9.88 21.31 5.03
CA GLY A 221 -10.72 22.51 5.18
C GLY A 221 -11.80 22.64 4.09
N GLU A 222 -12.25 21.51 3.55
CA GLU A 222 -13.26 21.44 2.50
C GLU A 222 -14.49 20.61 2.92
N THR A 223 -15.63 20.85 2.29
CA THR A 223 -16.74 19.91 2.38
C THR A 223 -16.54 18.79 1.37
N ILE A 224 -17.01 17.58 1.70
CA ILE A 224 -16.89 16.42 0.80
C ILE A 224 -17.49 16.71 -0.59
N GLY A 225 -18.64 17.37 -0.68
CA GLY A 225 -19.30 17.67 -1.97
C GLY A 225 -18.51 18.67 -2.83
N ASN A 226 -17.91 19.70 -2.24
CA ASN A 226 -17.05 20.64 -2.96
C ASN A 226 -15.78 19.95 -3.46
N PHE A 227 -15.13 19.21 -2.57
CA PHE A 227 -13.92 18.47 -2.90
C PHE A 227 -14.16 17.46 -4.02
N GLU A 228 -15.21 16.67 -3.92
CA GLU A 228 -15.58 15.66 -4.91
C GLU A 228 -15.83 16.28 -6.29
N GLY A 229 -16.59 17.38 -6.35
CA GLY A 229 -16.85 18.08 -7.61
C GLY A 229 -15.56 18.59 -8.28
N GLU A 230 -14.62 19.13 -7.52
CA GLU A 230 -13.34 19.60 -8.07
C GLU A 230 -12.39 18.44 -8.43
N TRP A 231 -12.34 17.37 -7.63
CA TRP A 231 -11.61 16.15 -7.96
C TRP A 231 -12.11 15.49 -9.25
N GLN A 232 -13.42 15.37 -9.44
CA GLN A 232 -14.00 14.79 -10.67
C GLN A 232 -13.67 15.67 -11.90
N LYS A 233 -13.70 17.00 -11.76
CA LYS A 233 -13.25 17.92 -12.83
C LYS A 233 -11.78 17.77 -13.12
N TYR A 234 -10.94 17.63 -12.09
CA TYR A 234 -9.50 17.38 -12.23
C TYR A 234 -9.26 16.12 -13.05
N LEU A 235 -9.96 15.01 -12.78
CA LEU A 235 -9.84 13.78 -13.53
C LEU A 235 -10.24 13.94 -15.00
N GLN A 236 -11.30 14.71 -15.29
CA GLN A 236 -11.75 14.94 -16.67
C GLN A 236 -10.78 15.81 -17.49
N ASN A 237 -10.07 16.73 -16.84
CA ASN A 237 -9.14 17.64 -17.50
C ASN A 237 -7.71 17.06 -17.65
N GLU A 238 -7.33 16.15 -16.79
CA GLU A 238 -5.99 15.56 -16.79
C GLU A 238 -5.87 14.31 -17.69
N LYS A 239 -6.11 14.47 -18.99
CA LYS A 239 -5.80 13.43 -19.99
C LYS A 239 -4.32 12.98 -19.94
N GLU A 240 -3.43 13.85 -19.46
CA GLU A 240 -1.99 13.59 -19.34
C GLU A 240 -1.62 12.66 -18.16
N ILE A 241 -2.47 12.52 -17.15
CA ILE A 241 -2.23 11.56 -16.04
C ILE A 241 -2.00 10.14 -16.60
N PHE A 242 -2.57 9.86 -17.76
CA PHE A 242 -2.67 8.53 -18.35
C PHE A 242 -1.85 8.34 -19.63
N ASN A 243 -1.24 9.40 -20.17
CA ASN A 243 -0.36 9.31 -21.33
C ASN A 243 1.05 8.89 -20.90
N PHE A 244 1.19 7.66 -20.47
CA PHE A 244 2.48 6.99 -20.35
C PHE A 244 2.68 6.12 -21.61
N ALA A 245 3.16 6.76 -22.68
CA ALA A 245 3.76 6.03 -23.79
C ALA A 245 5.20 5.66 -23.46
#